data_e7d20f7caa3fbcdf9b05a34a660738e8
#
_entry.id   e7d20f7caa3fbcdf9b05a34a660738e8
#
_cell.length_a   1.000
_cell.length_b   1.000
_cell.length_c   1.000
_cell.angle_alpha   90.00
_cell.angle_beta   90.00
_cell.angle_gamma   90.00
#
_symmetry.space_group_name_H-M   'P 1'
#
loop_
_entity.id
_entity.type
_entity.pdbx_description
1 polymer ?
#
loop_
_entity_poly.entity_id
_entity_poly.type
_entity_poly.pdbx_seq_one_letter_code
_entity_poly.pdbx_strand_id
1 'polypeptide(L)'
;MPPTSGGRGALSAPRACRILVMAALPLEVRPFLRRVKGKARQDLGLPAWEWEAGAAVVALSGMGEAAARRAGETLMGRCRPELLVSLGFGGALTPGLAAGDLVLGETFWRYNPEARELKAGPHPAPPRPLPRLRGALEQGGLTAVTGSMVTTSRIIHKGRQGESLAGLPRPVLDLETGALAELAAAQDLAFLSLRAITDAAAEEIPEFLHTAGDPGANLGVGVALRWLAADFRRLRDLFFLWRRGRGAARQLARGLTVLCPLLLAAGRELES
;
A
#
# COMPACT_ATOMS: atom_id res chain seq x y z
N MET A 1 -57.38 22.13 -3.04
CA MET A 1 -55.95 22.10 -3.38
C MET A 1 -55.36 20.86 -2.70
N PRO A 2 -54.87 19.87 -3.41
CA PRO A 2 -54.15 18.73 -2.79
C PRO A 2 -52.69 19.11 -2.54
N PRO A 3 -52.03 18.56 -1.49
CA PRO A 3 -50.65 18.87 -1.18
C PRO A 3 -49.70 18.18 -2.18
N THR A 4 -48.73 18.94 -2.65
CA THR A 4 -47.65 18.51 -3.51
C THR A 4 -46.76 17.46 -2.83
N SER A 5 -46.72 16.26 -3.44
CA SER A 5 -45.82 15.18 -3.06
C SER A 5 -44.36 15.61 -3.27
N GLY A 6 -43.68 15.86 -2.14
CA GLY A 6 -42.23 16.03 -2.14
C GLY A 6 -41.52 14.77 -2.65
N GLY A 7 -40.87 14.88 -3.78
CA GLY A 7 -40.07 13.82 -4.35
C GLY A 7 -38.94 13.42 -3.38
N ARG A 8 -39.04 12.24 -2.80
CA ARG A 8 -37.92 11.57 -2.13
C ARG A 8 -36.92 11.27 -3.24
N GLY A 9 -35.81 12.00 -3.26
CA GLY A 9 -34.67 11.65 -4.10
C GLY A 9 -34.33 10.18 -3.85
N ALA A 10 -34.45 9.38 -4.87
CA ALA A 10 -34.01 7.99 -4.84
C ALA A 10 -32.51 8.00 -4.48
N LEU A 11 -32.19 7.54 -3.28
CA LEU A 11 -30.82 7.20 -2.92
C LEU A 11 -30.38 6.12 -3.93
N SER A 12 -29.57 6.50 -4.90
CA SER A 12 -28.99 5.54 -5.83
C SER A 12 -28.30 4.47 -4.99
N ALA A 13 -28.58 3.20 -5.30
CA ALA A 13 -27.91 2.07 -4.66
C ALA A 13 -26.40 2.32 -4.66
N PRO A 14 -25.68 2.01 -3.56
CA PRO A 14 -24.24 2.23 -3.49
C PRO A 14 -23.59 1.48 -4.67
N ARG A 15 -22.89 2.21 -5.53
CA ARG A 15 -22.16 1.61 -6.65
C ARG A 15 -21.15 0.64 -6.06
N ALA A 16 -21.24 -0.62 -6.46
CA ALA A 16 -20.35 -1.67 -6.00
C ALA A 16 -18.90 -1.30 -6.34
N CYS A 17 -18.08 -1.14 -5.32
CA CYS A 17 -16.64 -0.97 -5.46
C CYS A 17 -16.02 -2.36 -5.65
N ARG A 18 -15.57 -2.68 -6.85
CA ARG A 18 -14.98 -4.00 -7.13
C ARG A 18 -13.53 -4.10 -6.66
N ILE A 19 -12.80 -2.99 -6.71
CA ILE A 19 -11.39 -2.91 -6.33
C ILE A 19 -11.22 -1.86 -5.24
N LEU A 20 -10.71 -2.28 -4.09
CA LEU A 20 -10.27 -1.38 -3.03
C LEU A 20 -8.74 -1.37 -2.95
N VAL A 21 -8.13 -0.24 -3.30
CA VAL A 21 -6.70 0.01 -3.15
C VAL A 21 -6.47 0.77 -1.86
N MET A 22 -5.66 0.21 -0.97
CA MET A 22 -5.30 0.84 0.29
C MET A 22 -3.81 1.22 0.30
N ALA A 23 -3.53 2.45 0.69
CA ALA A 23 -2.17 2.97 0.85
C ALA A 23 -2.06 3.75 2.16
N ALA A 24 -0.86 3.82 2.72
CA ALA A 24 -0.63 4.52 3.99
C ALA A 24 -0.58 6.03 3.82
N LEU A 25 0.11 6.52 2.79
CA LEU A 25 0.49 7.91 2.63
C LEU A 25 -0.05 8.55 1.35
N PRO A 26 -0.41 9.86 1.40
CA PRO A 26 -0.82 10.59 0.20
C PRO A 26 0.21 10.57 -0.93
N LEU A 27 1.51 10.50 -0.59
CA LEU A 27 2.60 10.49 -1.56
C LEU A 27 2.54 9.26 -2.47
N GLU A 28 2.11 8.11 -1.94
CA GLU A 28 2.04 6.83 -2.67
C GLU A 28 0.99 6.84 -3.77
N VAL A 29 -0.10 7.58 -3.59
CA VAL A 29 -1.27 7.54 -4.48
C VAL A 29 -1.45 8.80 -5.33
N ARG A 30 -0.93 9.96 -4.91
CA ARG A 30 -1.13 11.23 -5.63
C ARG A 30 -0.78 11.19 -7.13
N PRO A 31 0.36 10.59 -7.57
CA PRO A 31 0.67 10.53 -8.99
C PRO A 31 -0.35 9.71 -9.79
N PHE A 32 -0.85 8.61 -9.21
CA PHE A 32 -1.89 7.78 -9.81
C PHE A 32 -3.22 8.53 -9.89
N LEU A 33 -3.68 9.11 -8.78
CA LEU A 33 -4.94 9.86 -8.72
C LEU A 33 -5.01 11.02 -9.72
N ARG A 34 -3.88 11.73 -9.93
CA ARG A 34 -3.77 12.76 -10.96
C ARG A 34 -3.95 12.19 -12.36
N ARG A 35 -3.39 11.00 -12.62
CA ARG A 35 -3.44 10.33 -13.93
C ARG A 35 -4.85 9.87 -14.28
N VAL A 36 -5.55 9.26 -13.32
CA VAL A 36 -6.91 8.73 -13.53
C VAL A 36 -8.00 9.76 -13.25
N LYS A 37 -7.63 10.99 -12.87
CA LYS A 37 -8.56 12.06 -12.46
C LYS A 37 -9.52 11.59 -11.38
N GLY A 38 -8.98 10.93 -10.35
CA GLY A 38 -9.75 10.38 -9.23
C GLY A 38 -10.66 11.42 -8.58
N LYS A 39 -11.91 11.05 -8.32
CA LYS A 39 -12.93 11.90 -7.70
C LYS A 39 -13.04 11.57 -6.22
N ALA A 40 -13.02 12.58 -5.34
CA ALA A 40 -13.11 12.38 -3.91
C ALA A 40 -14.45 11.73 -3.51
N ARG A 41 -14.39 10.77 -2.56
CA ARG A 41 -15.52 10.08 -1.93
C ARG A 41 -15.60 10.51 -0.47
N GLN A 42 -16.60 11.33 -0.12
CA GLN A 42 -16.80 11.84 1.25
C GLN A 42 -17.60 10.87 2.13
N ASP A 43 -18.37 9.99 1.52
CA ASP A 43 -19.25 9.02 2.17
C ASP A 43 -18.51 7.86 2.85
N LEU A 44 -17.23 7.66 2.57
CA LEU A 44 -16.45 6.54 3.09
C LEU A 44 -15.82 6.82 4.48
N GLY A 45 -15.85 8.08 4.97
CA GLY A 45 -15.36 8.45 6.30
C GLY A 45 -13.84 8.44 6.46
N LEU A 46 -13.11 8.23 5.37
CA LEU A 46 -11.65 8.27 5.26
C LEU A 46 -11.29 8.99 3.97
N PRO A 47 -10.07 9.56 3.83
CA PRO A 47 -9.61 10.13 2.58
C PRO A 47 -9.62 9.04 1.49
N ALA A 48 -10.55 9.16 0.55
CA ALA A 48 -10.75 8.18 -0.51
C ALA A 48 -11.15 8.85 -1.83
N TRP A 49 -10.82 8.18 -2.93
CA TRP A 49 -11.11 8.64 -4.29
C TRP A 49 -11.56 7.46 -5.15
N GLU A 50 -12.56 7.70 -5.96
CA GLU A 50 -13.03 6.74 -6.96
C GLU A 50 -12.47 7.05 -8.35
N TRP A 51 -12.36 6.00 -9.17
CA TRP A 51 -12.16 6.08 -10.62
C TRP A 51 -12.95 4.96 -11.31
N GLU A 52 -12.91 4.90 -12.65
CA GLU A 52 -13.70 3.93 -13.43
C GLU A 52 -15.19 3.90 -13.04
N ALA A 53 -15.77 5.10 -12.98
CA ALA A 53 -17.19 5.28 -12.63
C ALA A 53 -17.61 4.65 -11.29
N GLY A 54 -16.67 4.58 -10.32
CA GLY A 54 -16.92 4.06 -8.99
C GLY A 54 -16.58 2.56 -8.81
N ALA A 55 -16.22 1.87 -9.89
CA ALA A 55 -15.84 0.46 -9.81
C ALA A 55 -14.54 0.23 -9.01
N ALA A 56 -13.73 1.25 -8.84
CA ALA A 56 -12.49 1.17 -8.09
C ALA A 56 -12.31 2.38 -7.16
N VAL A 57 -11.80 2.13 -5.97
CA VAL A 57 -11.56 3.11 -4.92
C VAL A 57 -10.12 3.02 -4.43
N VAL A 58 -9.46 4.17 -4.31
CA VAL A 58 -8.20 4.33 -3.55
C VAL A 58 -8.51 5.00 -2.23
N ALA A 59 -7.99 4.47 -1.13
CA ALA A 59 -8.17 5.06 0.18
C ALA A 59 -6.85 5.13 0.97
N LEU A 60 -6.76 6.10 1.88
CA LEU A 60 -5.62 6.24 2.79
C LEU A 60 -5.97 5.64 4.15
N SER A 61 -5.14 4.68 4.59
CA SER A 61 -5.26 4.06 5.90
C SER A 61 -4.53 4.80 7.02
N GLY A 62 -3.51 5.60 6.68
CA GLY A 62 -2.45 5.97 7.61
C GLY A 62 -1.41 4.85 7.77
N MET A 63 -0.31 5.16 8.45
CA MET A 63 0.82 4.23 8.64
C MET A 63 0.55 3.18 9.71
N GLY A 64 1.08 1.98 9.48
CA GLY A 64 1.15 0.87 10.43
C GLY A 64 -0.07 -0.04 10.44
N GLU A 65 0.14 -1.26 10.96
CA GLU A 65 -0.85 -2.34 10.95
C GLU A 65 -2.19 -1.96 11.58
N ALA A 66 -2.17 -1.28 12.73
CA ALA A 66 -3.39 -0.92 13.44
C ALA A 66 -4.25 0.08 12.65
N ALA A 67 -3.63 1.03 11.96
CA ALA A 67 -4.32 2.00 11.09
C ALA A 67 -4.86 1.30 9.85
N ALA A 68 -4.05 0.46 9.20
CA ALA A 68 -4.44 -0.32 8.02
C ALA A 68 -5.62 -1.25 8.33
N ARG A 69 -5.59 -1.94 9.47
CA ARG A 69 -6.69 -2.83 9.92
C ARG A 69 -7.99 -2.04 10.10
N ARG A 70 -7.99 -0.99 10.94
CA ARG A 70 -9.20 -0.18 11.20
C ARG A 70 -9.80 0.41 9.92
N ALA A 71 -8.93 0.95 9.05
CA ALA A 71 -9.37 1.50 7.78
C ALA A 71 -9.92 0.42 6.86
N GLY A 72 -9.26 -0.73 6.78
CA GLY A 72 -9.70 -1.89 6.00
C GLY A 72 -11.08 -2.39 6.44
N GLU A 73 -11.28 -2.66 7.72
CA GLU A 73 -12.57 -3.10 8.28
C GLU A 73 -13.69 -2.11 7.94
N THR A 74 -13.43 -0.80 8.13
CA THR A 74 -14.40 0.26 7.80
C THR A 74 -14.78 0.26 6.32
N LEU A 75 -13.77 0.21 5.45
CA LEU A 75 -13.98 0.34 4.00
C LEU A 75 -14.54 -0.93 3.38
N MET A 76 -14.12 -2.11 3.84
CA MET A 76 -14.65 -3.39 3.36
C MET A 76 -16.14 -3.52 3.69
N GLY A 77 -16.59 -3.07 4.88
CA GLY A 77 -17.99 -3.01 5.22
C GLY A 77 -18.83 -2.06 4.34
N ARG A 78 -18.24 -0.96 3.88
CA ARG A 78 -18.92 0.05 3.06
C ARG A 78 -18.82 -0.20 1.56
N CYS A 79 -17.67 -0.69 1.09
CA CYS A 79 -17.37 -0.88 -0.32
C CYS A 79 -17.73 -2.29 -0.82
N ARG A 80 -17.61 -3.32 0.04
CA ARG A 80 -17.77 -4.75 -0.32
C ARG A 80 -16.95 -5.10 -1.58
N PRO A 81 -15.63 -4.91 -1.57
CA PRO A 81 -14.81 -5.16 -2.74
C PRO A 81 -14.69 -6.66 -3.04
N GLU A 82 -14.40 -6.99 -4.29
CA GLU A 82 -14.01 -8.33 -4.75
C GLU A 82 -12.49 -8.52 -4.65
N LEU A 83 -11.74 -7.43 -4.70
CA LEU A 83 -10.29 -7.39 -4.64
C LEU A 83 -9.81 -6.31 -3.69
N LEU A 84 -8.93 -6.69 -2.76
CA LEU A 84 -8.16 -5.77 -1.91
C LEU A 84 -6.73 -5.66 -2.43
N VAL A 85 -6.27 -4.43 -2.66
CA VAL A 85 -4.89 -4.14 -3.08
C VAL A 85 -4.18 -3.36 -1.98
N SER A 86 -3.08 -3.90 -1.46
CA SER A 86 -2.14 -3.18 -0.58
C SER A 86 -1.09 -2.51 -1.46
N LEU A 87 -1.10 -1.18 -1.50
CA LEU A 87 -0.20 -0.36 -2.33
C LEU A 87 0.70 0.47 -1.43
N GLY A 88 2.00 0.50 -1.68
CA GLY A 88 2.87 1.38 -0.89
C GLY A 88 4.37 1.21 -1.17
N PHE A 89 5.14 1.88 -0.34
CA PHE A 89 6.60 1.76 -0.34
C PHE A 89 7.06 0.52 0.42
N GLY A 90 8.30 0.09 0.12
CA GLY A 90 8.95 -0.99 0.85
C GLY A 90 10.46 -0.85 0.83
N GLY A 91 11.11 -1.36 1.88
CA GLY A 91 12.55 -1.45 1.99
C GLY A 91 13.07 -2.84 1.60
N ALA A 92 14.03 -2.93 0.69
CA ALA A 92 14.66 -4.20 0.36
C ALA A 92 15.55 -4.68 1.51
N LEU A 93 15.53 -6.01 1.79
CA LEU A 93 16.36 -6.63 2.82
C LEU A 93 17.55 -7.41 2.27
N THR A 94 17.47 -7.83 1.01
CA THR A 94 18.55 -8.58 0.35
C THR A 94 18.99 -7.85 -0.92
N PRO A 95 20.25 -8.03 -1.36
CA PRO A 95 20.73 -7.50 -2.64
C PRO A 95 19.86 -7.93 -3.83
N GLY A 96 19.90 -7.15 -4.91
CA GLY A 96 19.18 -7.47 -6.16
C GLY A 96 17.88 -6.69 -6.37
N LEU A 97 17.47 -5.85 -5.39
CA LEU A 97 16.39 -4.88 -5.55
C LEU A 97 16.94 -3.47 -5.47
N ALA A 98 16.60 -2.64 -6.42
CA ALA A 98 17.00 -1.24 -6.50
C ALA A 98 15.82 -0.29 -6.21
N ALA A 99 16.12 0.94 -5.80
CA ALA A 99 15.10 1.96 -5.62
C ALA A 99 14.31 2.20 -6.92
N GLY A 100 13.00 2.07 -6.84
CA GLY A 100 12.08 2.17 -7.98
C GLY A 100 11.63 0.83 -8.56
N ASP A 101 12.24 -0.29 -8.20
CA ASP A 101 11.75 -1.62 -8.59
C ASP A 101 10.38 -1.89 -7.96
N LEU A 102 9.54 -2.58 -8.70
CA LEU A 102 8.23 -3.03 -8.21
C LEU A 102 8.29 -4.48 -7.74
N VAL A 103 7.70 -4.74 -6.58
CA VAL A 103 7.61 -6.08 -6.02
C VAL A 103 6.15 -6.45 -5.81
N LEU A 104 5.72 -7.54 -6.46
CA LEU A 104 4.43 -8.19 -6.21
C LEU A 104 4.57 -9.17 -5.06
N GLY A 105 3.70 -9.06 -4.05
CA GLY A 105 3.70 -9.96 -2.89
C GLY A 105 3.30 -11.37 -3.28
N GLU A 106 4.19 -12.32 -3.04
CA GLU A 106 3.97 -13.75 -3.27
C GLU A 106 3.70 -14.48 -1.95
N THR A 107 4.45 -14.13 -0.89
CA THR A 107 4.27 -14.65 0.46
C THR A 107 4.20 -13.51 1.46
N PHE A 108 3.48 -13.72 2.57
CA PHE A 108 3.23 -12.70 3.57
C PHE A 108 3.72 -13.19 4.93
N TRP A 109 4.52 -12.36 5.60
CA TRP A 109 5.18 -12.67 6.85
C TRP A 109 5.02 -11.53 7.84
N ARG A 110 4.99 -11.86 9.12
CA ARG A 110 5.11 -10.90 10.21
C ARG A 110 6.41 -11.10 10.93
N TYR A 111 7.12 -10.02 11.16
CA TYR A 111 8.35 -10.04 11.92
C TYR A 111 8.21 -9.20 13.20
N ASN A 112 8.45 -9.87 14.34
CA ASN A 112 8.57 -9.19 15.63
C ASN A 112 10.04 -8.84 15.88
N PRO A 113 10.42 -7.55 15.82
CA PRO A 113 11.82 -7.13 15.96
C PRO A 113 12.38 -7.30 17.38
N GLU A 114 11.52 -7.37 18.40
CA GLU A 114 11.92 -7.53 19.80
C GLU A 114 12.22 -8.98 20.11
N ALA A 115 11.33 -9.88 19.74
CA ALA A 115 11.49 -11.31 19.90
C ALA A 115 12.39 -11.94 18.82
N ARG A 116 12.72 -11.21 17.75
CA ARG A 116 13.38 -11.69 16.53
C ARG A 116 12.65 -12.90 15.92
N GLU A 117 11.34 -12.89 16.00
CA GLU A 117 10.49 -13.98 15.56
C GLU A 117 9.83 -13.66 14.24
N LEU A 118 9.94 -14.58 13.28
CA LEU A 118 9.28 -14.53 11.98
C LEU A 118 8.13 -15.53 11.96
N LYS A 119 6.93 -15.05 11.65
CA LYS A 119 5.72 -15.86 11.53
C LYS A 119 5.15 -15.78 10.12
N ALA A 120 4.80 -16.93 9.54
CA ALA A 120 4.05 -16.95 8.29
C ALA A 120 2.66 -16.35 8.52
N GLY A 121 2.25 -15.48 7.60
CA GLY A 121 0.90 -14.94 7.53
C GLY A 121 0.00 -15.76 6.60
N PRO A 122 -1.28 -15.39 6.47
CA PRO A 122 -2.17 -16.01 5.50
C PRO A 122 -1.74 -15.71 4.07
N HIS A 123 -2.11 -16.58 3.15
CA HIS A 123 -1.83 -16.45 1.72
C HIS A 123 -3.14 -16.33 0.92
N PRO A 124 -3.82 -15.17 0.96
CA PRO A 124 -5.02 -14.97 0.15
C PRO A 124 -4.67 -15.03 -1.34
N ALA A 125 -5.57 -15.59 -2.14
CA ALA A 125 -5.33 -15.79 -3.57
C ALA A 125 -5.13 -14.45 -4.30
N PRO A 126 -4.16 -14.35 -5.22
CA PRO A 126 -4.03 -13.20 -6.09
C PRO A 126 -5.17 -13.16 -7.12
N PRO A 127 -5.57 -11.97 -7.61
CA PRO A 127 -6.67 -11.83 -8.57
C PRO A 127 -6.38 -12.45 -9.93
N ARG A 128 -5.11 -12.67 -10.22
CA ARG A 128 -4.55 -13.31 -11.42
C ARG A 128 -3.22 -13.96 -11.07
N PRO A 129 -2.75 -14.99 -11.82
CA PRO A 129 -1.43 -15.56 -11.62
C PRO A 129 -0.34 -14.47 -11.60
N LEU A 130 0.50 -14.45 -10.57
CA LEU A 130 1.55 -13.44 -10.40
C LEU A 130 2.48 -13.31 -11.61
N PRO A 131 2.88 -14.42 -12.31
CA PRO A 131 3.68 -14.32 -13.53
C PRO A 131 3.01 -13.47 -14.63
N ARG A 132 1.67 -13.54 -14.77
CA ARG A 132 0.91 -12.72 -15.72
C ARG A 132 0.92 -11.25 -15.35
N LEU A 133 0.71 -10.94 -14.07
CA LEU A 133 0.77 -9.55 -13.57
C LEU A 133 2.18 -8.97 -13.70
N ARG A 134 3.21 -9.75 -13.38
CA ARG A 134 4.61 -9.36 -13.57
C ARG A 134 4.91 -9.10 -15.04
N GLY A 135 4.56 -10.03 -15.93
CA GLY A 135 4.77 -9.87 -17.36
C GLY A 135 4.11 -8.62 -17.95
N ALA A 136 2.91 -8.25 -17.47
CA ALA A 136 2.26 -7.01 -17.87
C ALA A 136 3.04 -5.77 -17.43
N LEU A 137 3.59 -5.76 -16.20
CA LEU A 137 4.45 -4.68 -15.71
C LEU A 137 5.72 -4.54 -16.54
N GLU A 138 6.38 -5.67 -16.85
CA GLU A 138 7.59 -5.71 -17.67
C GLU A 138 7.32 -5.20 -19.11
N GLN A 139 6.20 -5.60 -19.72
CA GLN A 139 5.74 -5.09 -21.01
C GLN A 139 5.43 -3.58 -20.96
N GLY A 140 4.99 -3.07 -19.81
CA GLY A 140 4.84 -1.65 -19.52
C GLY A 140 6.15 -0.88 -19.31
N GLY A 141 7.31 -1.53 -19.48
CA GLY A 141 8.64 -0.96 -19.28
C GLY A 141 8.96 -0.67 -17.80
N LEU A 142 8.50 -1.55 -16.90
CA LEU A 142 8.75 -1.47 -15.46
C LEU A 142 9.57 -2.68 -15.03
N THR A 143 10.55 -2.48 -14.16
CA THR A 143 11.22 -3.57 -13.46
C THR A 143 10.29 -4.12 -12.40
N ALA A 144 9.88 -5.38 -12.53
CA ALA A 144 8.95 -6.02 -11.60
C ALA A 144 9.38 -7.45 -11.27
N VAL A 145 9.30 -7.81 -9.99
CA VAL A 145 9.59 -9.15 -9.49
C VAL A 145 8.52 -9.59 -8.51
N THR A 146 8.52 -10.89 -8.15
CA THR A 146 7.76 -11.39 -6.99
C THR A 146 8.69 -11.49 -5.77
N GLY A 147 8.12 -11.36 -4.57
CA GLY A 147 8.90 -11.43 -3.35
C GLY A 147 8.05 -11.62 -2.09
N SER A 148 8.72 -11.79 -0.96
CA SER A 148 8.11 -11.98 0.35
C SER A 148 7.85 -10.63 1.01
N MET A 149 6.61 -10.34 1.36
CA MET A 149 6.26 -9.15 2.14
C MET A 149 6.44 -9.45 3.62
N VAL A 150 7.29 -8.68 4.29
CA VAL A 150 7.61 -8.82 5.71
C VAL A 150 7.08 -7.59 6.43
N THR A 151 5.95 -7.74 7.12
CA THR A 151 5.34 -6.65 7.87
C THR A 151 5.90 -6.60 9.28
N THR A 152 6.31 -5.40 9.71
CA THR A 152 6.82 -5.12 11.05
C THR A 152 5.98 -4.05 11.73
N SER A 153 5.96 -4.05 13.07
CA SER A 153 5.25 -3.04 13.86
C SER A 153 5.90 -1.65 13.79
N ARG A 154 7.17 -1.58 13.43
CA ARG A 154 7.96 -0.35 13.32
C ARG A 154 9.06 -0.51 12.28
N ILE A 155 9.64 0.61 11.85
CA ILE A 155 10.83 0.61 11.00
C ILE A 155 12.01 0.02 11.77
N ILE A 156 12.73 -0.93 11.15
CA ILE A 156 13.84 -1.67 11.77
C ILE A 156 15.18 -1.34 11.11
N HIS A 157 16.26 -1.53 11.85
CA HIS A 157 17.63 -1.49 11.31
C HIS A 157 17.91 -2.77 10.52
N LYS A 158 18.10 -2.67 9.21
CA LYS A 158 18.32 -3.80 8.31
C LYS A 158 19.60 -4.58 8.65
N GLY A 159 20.69 -3.86 8.92
CA GLY A 159 21.98 -4.47 9.26
C GLY A 159 21.95 -5.33 10.53
N ARG A 160 21.07 -5.02 11.48
CA ARG A 160 20.97 -5.76 12.75
C ARG A 160 20.02 -6.95 12.70
N GLN A 161 19.07 -6.97 11.78
CA GLN A 161 17.97 -7.92 11.77
C GLN A 161 17.79 -8.62 10.42
N GLY A 162 18.50 -8.19 9.39
CA GLY A 162 18.37 -8.72 8.03
C GLY A 162 18.76 -10.20 7.90
N GLU A 163 19.71 -10.69 8.72
CA GLU A 163 20.14 -12.10 8.69
C GLU A 163 18.98 -13.05 8.97
N SER A 164 18.11 -12.74 9.91
CA SER A 164 16.93 -13.57 10.23
C SER A 164 15.92 -13.63 9.09
N LEU A 165 15.98 -12.71 8.14
CA LEU A 165 15.04 -12.54 7.05
C LEU A 165 15.64 -12.89 5.68
N ALA A 166 16.97 -13.10 5.63
CA ALA A 166 17.72 -13.36 4.39
C ALA A 166 17.34 -14.70 3.71
N GLY A 167 16.75 -15.64 4.45
CA GLY A 167 16.27 -16.91 3.90
C GLY A 167 14.99 -16.81 3.05
N LEU A 168 14.31 -15.66 3.06
CA LEU A 168 13.10 -15.44 2.28
C LEU A 168 13.43 -14.99 0.84
N PRO A 169 12.63 -15.39 -0.17
CA PRO A 169 12.79 -14.89 -1.54
C PRO A 169 12.51 -13.38 -1.62
N ARG A 170 13.53 -12.57 -1.94
CA ARG A 170 13.43 -11.11 -2.14
C ARG A 170 12.57 -10.43 -1.07
N PRO A 171 12.95 -10.50 0.22
CA PRO A 171 12.14 -9.97 1.29
C PRO A 171 12.10 -8.44 1.25
N VAL A 172 10.88 -7.91 1.40
CA VAL A 172 10.57 -6.48 1.40
C VAL A 172 9.88 -6.13 2.71
N LEU A 173 10.43 -5.17 3.44
CA LEU A 173 9.83 -4.65 4.67
C LEU A 173 8.72 -3.65 4.36
N ASP A 174 7.63 -3.78 5.08
CA ASP A 174 6.56 -2.79 5.15
C ASP A 174 5.90 -2.75 6.55
N LEU A 175 4.86 -1.94 6.69
CA LEU A 175 4.17 -1.75 7.97
C LEU A 175 2.66 -2.11 7.91
N GLU A 176 2.11 -2.46 6.76
CA GLU A 176 0.65 -2.58 6.57
C GLU A 176 0.19 -3.89 5.93
N THR A 177 0.99 -4.51 5.05
CA THR A 177 0.55 -5.63 4.20
C THR A 177 0.00 -6.80 5.00
N GLY A 178 0.64 -7.17 6.11
CA GLY A 178 0.20 -8.29 6.94
C GLY A 178 -1.22 -8.12 7.46
N ALA A 179 -1.56 -6.92 7.94
CA ALA A 179 -2.91 -6.64 8.43
C ALA A 179 -3.96 -6.71 7.31
N LEU A 180 -3.63 -6.21 6.11
CA LEU A 180 -4.53 -6.23 4.96
C LEU A 180 -4.68 -7.65 4.37
N ALA A 181 -3.61 -8.44 4.35
CA ALA A 181 -3.66 -9.85 3.93
C ALA A 181 -4.55 -10.68 4.87
N GLU A 182 -4.48 -10.45 6.19
CA GLU A 182 -5.35 -11.10 7.16
C GLU A 182 -6.83 -10.73 6.94
N LEU A 183 -7.12 -9.45 6.71
CA LEU A 183 -8.48 -9.02 6.41
C LEU A 183 -9.02 -9.64 5.13
N ALA A 184 -8.20 -9.70 4.07
CA ALA A 184 -8.59 -10.34 2.82
C ALA A 184 -8.87 -11.84 3.01
N ALA A 185 -7.98 -12.56 3.70
CA ALA A 185 -8.14 -13.98 3.99
C ALA A 185 -9.39 -14.26 4.84
N ALA A 186 -9.66 -13.42 5.85
CA ALA A 186 -10.83 -13.58 6.71
C ALA A 186 -12.18 -13.39 5.98
N GLN A 187 -12.19 -12.75 4.82
CA GLN A 187 -13.37 -12.49 3.99
C GLN A 187 -13.32 -13.20 2.64
N ASP A 188 -12.39 -14.13 2.45
CA ASP A 188 -12.17 -14.87 1.20
C ASP A 188 -12.05 -13.95 -0.03
N LEU A 189 -11.38 -12.80 0.14
CA LEU A 189 -11.16 -11.83 -0.93
C LEU A 189 -9.86 -12.12 -1.67
N ALA A 190 -9.88 -11.87 -2.98
CA ALA A 190 -8.64 -11.78 -3.74
C ALA A 190 -7.77 -10.66 -3.17
N PHE A 191 -6.45 -10.89 -3.12
CA PHE A 191 -5.51 -9.94 -2.55
C PHE A 191 -4.29 -9.73 -3.45
N LEU A 192 -3.85 -8.48 -3.55
CA LEU A 192 -2.63 -8.13 -4.25
C LEU A 192 -1.82 -7.16 -3.39
N SER A 193 -0.54 -7.45 -3.16
CA SER A 193 0.41 -6.46 -2.62
C SER A 193 1.31 -5.97 -3.74
N LEU A 194 1.43 -4.65 -3.89
CA LEU A 194 2.36 -3.99 -4.81
C LEU A 194 3.19 -2.97 -4.04
N ARG A 195 4.50 -3.21 -3.98
CA ARG A 195 5.46 -2.32 -3.32
C ARG A 195 6.44 -1.73 -4.33
N ALA A 196 6.76 -0.44 -4.19
CA ALA A 196 7.91 0.15 -4.86
C ALA A 196 9.04 0.31 -3.85
N ILE A 197 10.20 -0.16 -4.21
CA ILE A 197 11.39 -0.08 -3.35
C ILE A 197 11.83 1.38 -3.22
N THR A 198 11.99 1.85 -1.99
CA THR A 198 12.54 3.17 -1.68
C THR A 198 14.01 3.13 -1.31
N ASP A 199 14.45 2.03 -0.72
CA ASP A 199 15.80 1.85 -0.17
C ASP A 199 16.30 0.42 -0.39
N ALA A 200 17.49 0.32 -0.95
CA ALA A 200 18.16 -0.96 -1.21
C ALA A 200 18.62 -1.62 0.12
N ALA A 201 19.02 -2.89 0.05
CA ALA A 201 19.41 -3.67 1.23
C ALA A 201 20.58 -3.06 2.02
N ALA A 202 21.57 -2.49 1.31
CA ALA A 202 22.73 -1.87 1.93
C ALA A 202 22.48 -0.44 2.46
N GLU A 203 21.25 0.06 2.29
CA GLU A 203 20.89 1.42 2.67
C GLU A 203 20.07 1.40 3.95
N GLU A 204 20.61 1.98 5.00
CA GLU A 204 19.87 2.21 6.23
C GLU A 204 19.00 3.46 6.12
N ILE A 205 17.81 3.37 6.67
CA ILE A 205 16.92 4.52 6.81
C ILE A 205 17.45 5.41 7.93
N PRO A 206 17.43 6.74 7.80
CA PRO A 206 17.90 7.65 8.84
C PRO A 206 17.23 7.37 10.19
N GLU A 207 18.04 7.44 11.26
CA GLU A 207 17.65 7.03 12.62
C GLU A 207 16.38 7.71 13.15
N PHE A 208 16.12 8.95 12.73
CA PHE A 208 14.91 9.67 13.14
C PHE A 208 13.60 9.03 12.64
N LEU A 209 13.62 8.27 11.55
CA LEU A 209 12.43 7.57 11.07
C LEU A 209 12.13 6.32 11.89
N HIS A 210 13.11 5.76 12.59
CA HIS A 210 12.88 4.66 13.53
C HIS A 210 12.03 5.11 14.73
N THR A 211 12.14 6.39 15.14
CA THR A 211 11.29 6.99 16.18
C THR A 211 9.97 7.54 15.64
N ALA A 212 9.91 7.89 14.35
CA ALA A 212 8.71 8.40 13.71
C ALA A 212 7.66 7.32 13.39
N GLY A 213 8.07 6.06 13.33
CA GLY A 213 7.19 4.90 13.15
C GLY A 213 6.44 4.48 14.41
N ASP A 214 6.62 5.15 15.54
CA ASP A 214 5.87 4.89 16.76
C ASP A 214 4.42 5.39 16.61
N PRO A 215 3.39 4.53 16.75
CA PRO A 215 1.98 4.90 16.58
C PRO A 215 1.49 6.06 17.46
N GLY A 216 2.27 6.41 18.49
CA GLY A 216 2.01 7.54 19.40
C GLY A 216 2.72 8.85 19.02
N ALA A 217 3.67 8.83 18.09
CA ALA A 217 4.40 10.02 17.72
C ALA A 217 3.60 10.84 16.69
N ASN A 218 2.80 11.78 17.17
CA ASN A 218 2.30 12.88 16.34
C ASN A 218 3.53 13.71 15.91
N LEU A 219 4.06 13.43 14.73
CA LEU A 219 5.03 14.29 14.06
C LEU A 219 4.32 15.60 13.65
N GLY A 220 4.03 16.42 14.64
CA GLY A 220 3.59 17.78 14.39
C GLY A 220 4.67 18.53 13.59
N VAL A 221 4.25 19.39 12.67
CA VAL A 221 5.13 20.25 11.86
C VAL A 221 6.22 20.94 12.71
N GLY A 222 5.92 21.25 13.98
CA GLY A 222 6.87 21.82 14.94
C GLY A 222 8.01 20.89 15.36
N VAL A 223 7.77 19.59 15.49
CA VAL A 223 8.80 18.58 15.82
C VAL A 223 9.73 18.38 14.62
N ALA A 224 9.16 18.30 13.41
CA ALA A 224 9.94 18.21 12.19
C ALA A 224 10.81 19.47 11.96
N LEU A 225 10.28 20.67 12.23
CA LEU A 225 11.02 21.93 12.12
C LEU A 225 12.14 22.06 13.17
N ARG A 226 11.89 21.70 14.43
CA ARG A 226 12.94 21.70 15.47
C ARG A 226 14.04 20.68 15.18
N TRP A 227 13.68 19.55 14.63
CA TRP A 227 14.63 18.51 14.25
C TRP A 227 15.48 18.94 13.05
N LEU A 228 14.88 19.63 12.07
CA LEU A 228 15.56 20.22 10.90
C LEU A 228 16.55 21.33 11.29
N ALA A 229 16.20 22.15 12.29
CA ALA A 229 17.05 23.25 12.74
C ALA A 229 18.33 22.77 13.46
N ALA A 230 18.38 21.52 13.88
CA ALA A 230 19.47 21.00 14.67
C ALA A 230 20.70 20.52 13.87
N ASP A 231 20.56 20.19 12.58
CA ASP A 231 21.69 19.73 11.76
C ASP A 231 21.38 19.83 10.24
N PHE A 232 22.25 20.51 9.50
CA PHE A 232 22.13 20.69 8.04
C PHE A 232 22.24 19.38 7.25
N ARG A 233 22.91 18.36 7.79
CA ARG A 233 23.00 17.03 7.17
C ARG A 233 21.63 16.36 7.09
N ARG A 234 20.75 16.61 8.03
CA ARG A 234 19.37 16.08 8.08
C ARG A 234 18.50 16.61 6.95
N LEU A 235 18.74 17.85 6.48
CA LEU A 235 18.07 18.40 5.30
C LEU A 235 18.39 17.61 4.04
N ARG A 236 19.65 17.21 3.89
CA ARG A 236 20.09 16.39 2.75
C ARG A 236 19.45 15.01 2.77
N ASP A 237 19.37 14.39 3.94
CA ASP A 237 18.77 13.06 4.11
C ASP A 237 17.26 13.10 3.86
N LEU A 238 16.57 14.13 4.33
CA LEU A 238 15.15 14.36 4.01
C LEU A 238 14.91 14.63 2.52
N PHE A 239 15.77 15.43 1.90
CA PHE A 239 15.66 15.68 0.45
C PHE A 239 15.90 14.40 -0.35
N PHE A 240 16.84 13.57 0.07
CA PHE A 240 17.15 12.29 -0.55
C PHE A 240 15.98 11.30 -0.40
N LEU A 241 15.42 11.17 0.80
CA LEU A 241 14.22 10.37 1.06
C LEU A 241 13.01 10.87 0.27
N TRP A 242 12.80 12.18 0.24
CA TRP A 242 11.72 12.78 -0.54
C TRP A 242 11.87 12.54 -2.04
N ARG A 243 13.09 12.66 -2.57
CA ARG A 243 13.37 12.37 -3.98
C ARG A 243 13.12 10.91 -4.32
N ARG A 244 13.54 9.98 -3.47
CA ARG A 244 13.31 8.54 -3.62
C ARG A 244 11.84 8.20 -3.52
N GLY A 245 11.17 8.69 -2.51
CA GLY A 245 9.73 8.52 -2.35
C GLY A 245 8.94 9.02 -3.56
N ARG A 246 9.34 10.15 -4.18
CA ARG A 246 8.72 10.62 -5.43
C ARG A 246 9.01 9.72 -6.63
N GLY A 247 10.21 9.15 -6.71
CA GLY A 247 10.57 8.15 -7.73
C GLY A 247 9.70 6.91 -7.59
N ALA A 248 9.70 6.32 -6.41
CA ALA A 248 8.89 5.14 -6.07
C ALA A 248 7.38 5.38 -6.30
N ALA A 249 6.85 6.54 -5.90
CA ALA A 249 5.45 6.90 -6.13
C ALA A 249 5.06 6.97 -7.62
N ARG A 250 5.98 7.44 -8.49
CA ARG A 250 5.77 7.41 -9.93
C ARG A 250 5.73 5.98 -10.47
N GLN A 251 6.59 5.10 -9.97
CA GLN A 251 6.60 3.70 -10.36
C GLN A 251 5.33 2.98 -9.88
N LEU A 252 4.88 3.21 -8.64
CA LEU A 252 3.58 2.73 -8.16
C LEU A 252 2.44 3.18 -9.06
N ALA A 253 2.40 4.46 -9.41
CA ALA A 253 1.37 5.01 -10.28
C ALA A 253 1.39 4.38 -11.69
N ARG A 254 2.58 4.18 -12.27
CA ARG A 254 2.72 3.48 -13.55
C ARG A 254 2.29 2.03 -13.44
N GLY A 255 2.76 1.33 -12.39
CA GLY A 255 2.44 -0.07 -12.15
C GLY A 255 0.93 -0.28 -11.98
N LEU A 256 0.29 0.52 -11.11
CA LEU A 256 -1.16 0.43 -10.91
C LEU A 256 -1.93 0.76 -12.19
N THR A 257 -1.49 1.74 -12.99
CA THR A 257 -2.10 2.05 -14.29
C THR A 257 -2.03 0.87 -15.27
N VAL A 258 -0.90 0.17 -15.31
CA VAL A 258 -0.73 -1.02 -16.16
C VAL A 258 -1.60 -2.18 -15.68
N LEU A 259 -1.70 -2.38 -14.36
CA LEU A 259 -2.46 -3.48 -13.78
C LEU A 259 -3.97 -3.25 -13.78
N CYS A 260 -4.45 -2.01 -13.67
CA CYS A 260 -5.88 -1.69 -13.56
C CYS A 260 -6.79 -2.41 -14.58
N PRO A 261 -6.50 -2.44 -15.89
CA PRO A 261 -7.35 -3.14 -16.84
C PRO A 261 -7.46 -4.65 -16.56
N LEU A 262 -6.35 -5.26 -16.15
CA LEU A 262 -6.31 -6.69 -15.83
C LEU A 262 -7.09 -7.00 -14.54
N LEU A 263 -6.99 -6.13 -13.53
CA LEU A 263 -7.68 -6.27 -12.27
C LEU A 263 -9.20 -6.06 -12.44
N LEU A 264 -9.61 -5.08 -13.24
CA LEU A 264 -11.01 -4.83 -13.53
C LEU A 264 -11.66 -5.94 -14.39
N ALA A 265 -10.87 -6.59 -15.24
CA ALA A 265 -11.35 -7.72 -16.04
C ALA A 265 -11.49 -9.01 -15.21
N ALA A 266 -10.67 -9.19 -14.16
CA ALA A 266 -10.69 -10.39 -13.34
C ALA A 266 -12.06 -10.67 -12.69
N GLY A 267 -12.74 -9.65 -12.17
CA GLY A 267 -14.05 -9.82 -11.54
C GLY A 267 -15.18 -10.10 -12.51
N ARG A 268 -15.01 -9.87 -13.82
CA ARG A 268 -16.04 -10.22 -14.83
C ARG A 268 -16.04 -11.71 -15.19
N GLU A 269 -14.92 -12.40 -14.98
CA GLU A 269 -14.82 -13.84 -15.29
C GLU A 269 -15.31 -14.73 -14.14
N LEU A 270 -15.52 -14.16 -12.94
CA LEU A 270 -16.10 -14.88 -11.80
C LEU A 270 -17.64 -14.89 -11.82
N GLU A 271 -18.28 -14.07 -12.68
CA GLU A 271 -19.72 -14.00 -12.85
C GLU A 271 -20.24 -14.82 -14.05
N SER A 272 -19.35 -15.41 -14.83
CA SER A 272 -19.65 -16.25 -16.00
C SER A 272 -19.35 -17.74 -15.71
#